data_f440c35313735544e79bd192c816f056
#
_entry.id   f440c35313735544e79bd192c816f056
#
_cell.length_a   1.000
_cell.length_b   1.000
_cell.length_c   1.000
_cell.angle_alpha   90.00
_cell.angle_beta   90.00
_cell.angle_gamma   90.00
#
_symmetry.space_group_name_H-M   'P 1'
#
loop_
_entity.id
_entity.type
_entity.pdbx_description
1 polymer ?
#
loop_
_entity_poly.entity_id
_entity_poly.type
_entity_poly.pdbx_seq_one_letter_code
_entity_poly.pdbx_strand_id
1 'polypeptide(L)'
;ALAARHTPARTAEWHKAAEAIRDQIIARAWNPRLNAFTATYGGEDLDASLLEMANLRFLPPDDPRLHATIQAIRDGLSQDGWLLRYRLDDGFGRPTVAFMICSFWLVEALAAIGHTTEARDVMVHIRNACSPLGLLSEDCETVSRRLWGNFPQAYSHVGLIHAAFAASPRWSEIL
;
A
#
# COMPACT_ATOMS: atom_id res chain seq x y z
N ALA A 1 21.15 -5.09 -4.64
CA ALA A 1 22.22 -5.49 -3.69
C ALA A 1 22.42 -7.00 -3.66
N LEU A 2 21.38 -7.83 -3.42
CA LEU A 2 21.50 -9.31 -3.35
C LEU A 2 21.95 -9.91 -4.69
N ALA A 3 21.35 -9.50 -5.80
CA ALA A 3 21.70 -9.98 -7.13
C ALA A 3 23.19 -9.72 -7.47
N ALA A 4 23.74 -8.58 -7.09
CA ALA A 4 25.14 -8.26 -7.32
C ALA A 4 26.09 -9.20 -6.56
N ARG A 5 25.67 -9.71 -5.38
CA ARG A 5 26.48 -10.65 -4.60
C ARG A 5 26.40 -12.09 -5.11
N HIS A 6 25.22 -12.54 -5.55
CA HIS A 6 24.98 -13.94 -5.86
C HIS A 6 25.02 -14.26 -7.36
N THR A 7 24.74 -13.28 -8.23
CA THR A 7 24.71 -13.46 -9.68
C THR A 7 25.26 -12.22 -10.41
N PRO A 8 26.54 -11.86 -10.20
CA PRO A 8 27.14 -10.63 -10.72
C PRO A 8 27.07 -10.53 -12.26
N ALA A 9 27.14 -11.66 -12.96
CA ALA A 9 27.10 -11.70 -14.42
C ALA A 9 25.75 -11.22 -15.01
N ARG A 10 24.64 -11.30 -14.27
CA ARG A 10 23.31 -10.86 -14.71
C ARG A 10 22.87 -9.52 -14.13
N THR A 11 23.67 -8.96 -13.24
CA THR A 11 23.31 -7.71 -12.52
C THR A 11 23.07 -6.56 -13.46
N ALA A 12 23.93 -6.37 -14.47
CA ALA A 12 23.81 -5.30 -15.46
C ALA A 12 22.52 -5.45 -16.31
N GLU A 13 22.17 -6.66 -16.72
CA GLU A 13 20.94 -6.96 -17.46
C GLU A 13 19.71 -6.58 -16.63
N TRP A 14 19.68 -6.98 -15.35
CA TRP A 14 18.55 -6.70 -14.47
C TRP A 14 18.42 -5.21 -14.12
N HIS A 15 19.52 -4.50 -13.94
CA HIS A 15 19.48 -3.05 -13.75
C HIS A 15 18.91 -2.35 -14.97
N LYS A 16 19.37 -2.69 -16.17
CA LYS A 16 18.84 -2.14 -17.42
C LYS A 16 17.34 -2.38 -17.58
N ALA A 17 16.87 -3.60 -17.25
CA ALA A 17 15.45 -3.93 -17.31
C ALA A 17 14.64 -3.13 -16.27
N ALA A 18 15.15 -3.00 -15.05
CA ALA A 18 14.50 -2.24 -13.99
C ALA A 18 14.40 -0.74 -14.33
N GLU A 19 15.46 -0.15 -14.89
CA GLU A 19 15.46 1.24 -15.36
C GLU A 19 14.44 1.45 -16.48
N ALA A 20 14.41 0.56 -17.48
CA ALA A 20 13.46 0.63 -18.59
C ALA A 20 12.01 0.54 -18.11
N ILE A 21 11.70 -0.34 -17.16
CA ILE A 21 10.37 -0.45 -16.54
C ILE A 21 10.04 0.82 -15.78
N ARG A 22 10.98 1.33 -14.97
CA ARG A 22 10.81 2.56 -14.21
C ARG A 22 10.47 3.74 -15.09
N ASP A 23 11.24 3.94 -16.18
CA ASP A 23 11.05 5.04 -17.11
C ASP A 23 9.68 4.96 -17.80
N GLN A 24 9.24 3.75 -18.17
CA GLN A 24 7.90 3.55 -18.75
C GLN A 24 6.80 3.90 -17.74
N ILE A 25 6.92 3.48 -16.49
CA ILE A 25 5.93 3.78 -15.45
C ILE A 25 5.85 5.30 -15.24
N ILE A 26 6.99 5.96 -15.09
CA ILE A 26 7.05 7.42 -14.91
C ILE A 26 6.42 8.16 -16.09
N ALA A 27 6.72 7.74 -17.32
CA ALA A 27 6.24 8.40 -18.51
C ALA A 27 4.76 8.16 -18.82
N ARG A 28 4.20 7.00 -18.41
CA ARG A 28 2.90 6.53 -18.92
C ARG A 28 1.83 6.35 -17.85
N ALA A 29 2.22 6.16 -16.58
CA ALA A 29 1.27 5.96 -15.50
C ALA A 29 0.99 7.24 -14.69
N TRP A 30 1.81 8.29 -14.83
CA TRP A 30 1.54 9.56 -14.17
C TRP A 30 0.40 10.31 -14.86
N ASN A 31 -0.66 10.61 -14.11
CA ASN A 31 -1.78 11.40 -14.59
C ASN A 31 -1.76 12.80 -13.93
N PRO A 32 -1.43 13.85 -14.70
CA PRO A 32 -1.31 15.21 -14.14
C PRO A 32 -2.65 15.82 -13.70
N ARG A 33 -3.79 15.33 -14.21
CA ARG A 33 -5.12 15.80 -13.77
C ARG A 33 -5.47 15.28 -12.38
N LEU A 34 -5.11 14.02 -12.11
CA LEU A 34 -5.29 13.39 -10.80
C LEU A 34 -4.16 13.73 -9.84
N ASN A 35 -3.06 14.28 -10.36
CA ASN A 35 -1.82 14.47 -9.62
C ASN A 35 -1.37 13.18 -8.93
N ALA A 36 -1.46 12.03 -9.63
CA ALA A 36 -1.19 10.71 -9.10
C ALA A 36 -0.74 9.73 -10.18
N PHE A 37 -0.04 8.69 -9.80
CA PHE A 37 0.08 7.49 -10.63
C PHE A 37 -1.25 6.74 -10.66
N THR A 38 -1.52 6.07 -11.78
CA THR A 38 -2.78 5.35 -12.03
C THR A 38 -2.55 3.86 -12.20
N ALA A 39 -3.59 3.06 -11.98
CA ALA A 39 -3.57 1.61 -12.04
C ALA A 39 -3.11 1.05 -13.40
N THR A 40 -3.35 1.79 -14.46
CA THR A 40 -2.96 1.42 -15.83
C THR A 40 -2.31 2.59 -16.55
N TYR A 41 -1.50 2.30 -17.56
CA TYR A 41 -0.89 3.34 -18.39
C TYR A 41 -1.94 4.19 -19.10
N GLY A 42 -1.84 5.52 -18.93
CA GLY A 42 -2.80 6.46 -19.50
C GLY A 42 -4.21 6.38 -18.90
N GLY A 43 -4.38 5.66 -17.79
CA GLY A 43 -5.65 5.49 -17.10
C GLY A 43 -6.04 6.68 -16.22
N GLU A 44 -7.20 6.55 -15.57
CA GLU A 44 -7.75 7.53 -14.64
C GLU A 44 -8.14 6.90 -13.30
N ASP A 45 -7.90 5.60 -13.15
CA ASP A 45 -8.34 4.84 -11.99
C ASP A 45 -7.21 4.67 -10.98
N LEU A 46 -7.57 4.72 -9.71
CA LEU A 46 -6.68 4.45 -8.59
C LEU A 46 -6.82 3.00 -8.14
N ASP A 47 -5.70 2.43 -7.69
CA ASP A 47 -5.64 1.12 -7.05
C ASP A 47 -4.73 1.21 -5.82
N ALA A 48 -5.14 0.65 -4.71
CA ALA A 48 -4.38 0.69 -3.47
C ALA A 48 -3.00 0.03 -3.59
N SER A 49 -2.78 -0.88 -4.56
CA SER A 49 -1.46 -1.48 -4.80
C SER A 49 -0.40 -0.47 -5.23
N LEU A 50 -0.78 0.72 -5.69
CA LEU A 50 0.16 1.80 -5.97
C LEU A 50 0.89 2.30 -4.71
N LEU A 51 0.36 2.03 -3.51
CA LEU A 51 1.05 2.31 -2.24
C LEU A 51 2.35 1.50 -2.10
N GLU A 52 2.43 0.33 -2.77
CA GLU A 52 3.65 -0.47 -2.81
C GLU A 52 4.83 0.24 -3.49
N MET A 53 4.59 1.33 -4.23
CA MET A 53 5.67 2.18 -4.76
C MET A 53 6.59 2.72 -3.65
N ALA A 54 6.03 3.00 -2.45
CA ALA A 54 6.80 3.42 -1.29
C ALA A 54 7.65 2.26 -0.74
N ASN A 55 7.06 1.09 -0.55
CA ASN A 55 7.73 -0.10 -0.01
C ASN A 55 8.82 -0.62 -0.94
N LEU A 56 8.56 -0.60 -2.25
CA LEU A 56 9.51 -0.99 -3.28
C LEU A 56 10.59 0.07 -3.55
N ARG A 57 10.51 1.25 -2.89
CA ARG A 57 11.41 2.38 -3.11
C ARG A 57 11.50 2.77 -4.59
N PHE A 58 10.35 2.76 -5.25
CA PHE A 58 10.25 3.11 -6.66
C PHE A 58 10.64 4.57 -6.91
N LEU A 59 10.22 5.46 -6.01
CA LEU A 59 10.62 6.86 -5.95
C LEU A 59 11.28 7.15 -4.59
N PRO A 60 12.11 8.21 -4.49
CA PRO A 60 12.60 8.70 -3.21
C PRO A 60 11.44 9.05 -2.26
N PRO A 61 11.59 8.89 -0.94
CA PRO A 61 10.55 9.20 0.04
C PRO A 61 10.05 10.64 0.01
N ASP A 62 10.89 11.57 -0.45
CA ASP A 62 10.62 13.01 -0.58
C ASP A 62 10.12 13.42 -1.98
N ASP A 63 9.93 12.47 -2.90
CA ASP A 63 9.41 12.78 -4.24
C ASP A 63 7.94 13.24 -4.14
N PRO A 64 7.61 14.45 -4.63
CA PRO A 64 6.26 14.99 -4.50
C PRO A 64 5.18 14.16 -5.22
N ARG A 65 5.56 13.39 -6.24
CA ARG A 65 4.63 12.49 -6.95
C ARG A 65 4.24 11.29 -6.09
N LEU A 66 5.16 10.79 -5.26
CA LEU A 66 4.86 9.71 -4.31
C LEU A 66 3.86 10.21 -3.26
N HIS A 67 4.12 11.38 -2.65
CA HIS A 67 3.22 12.00 -1.69
C HIS A 67 1.83 12.27 -2.28
N ALA A 68 1.79 12.84 -3.48
CA ALA A 68 0.55 13.14 -4.18
C ALA A 68 -0.25 11.86 -4.50
N THR A 69 0.42 10.78 -4.92
CA THR A 69 -0.23 9.49 -5.19
C THR A 69 -0.81 8.87 -3.91
N ILE A 70 -0.06 8.85 -2.81
CA ILE A 70 -0.54 8.36 -1.51
C ILE A 70 -1.77 9.17 -1.07
N GLN A 71 -1.72 10.50 -1.20
CA GLN A 71 -2.85 11.36 -0.85
C GLN A 71 -4.07 11.10 -1.74
N ALA A 72 -3.89 11.00 -3.05
CA ALA A 72 -4.98 10.71 -3.98
C ALA A 72 -5.65 9.36 -3.71
N ILE A 73 -4.86 8.32 -3.39
CA ILE A 73 -5.38 7.00 -3.00
C ILE A 73 -6.17 7.11 -1.70
N ARG A 74 -5.63 7.79 -0.70
CA ARG A 74 -6.30 8.01 0.58
C ARG A 74 -7.64 8.71 0.38
N ASP A 75 -7.67 9.81 -0.38
CA ASP A 75 -8.89 10.59 -0.62
C ASP A 75 -9.90 9.83 -1.49
N GLY A 76 -9.41 9.15 -2.51
CA GLY A 76 -10.25 8.46 -3.50
C GLY A 76 -10.78 7.11 -3.06
N LEU A 77 -10.04 6.36 -2.25
CA LEU A 77 -10.36 4.98 -1.89
C LEU A 77 -10.74 4.78 -0.42
N SER A 78 -10.60 5.80 0.45
CA SER A 78 -11.03 5.65 1.85
C SER A 78 -12.56 5.57 1.98
N GLN A 79 -12.99 4.71 2.89
CA GLN A 79 -14.38 4.55 3.30
C GLN A 79 -14.45 4.16 4.78
N ASP A 80 -15.10 4.96 5.61
CA ASP A 80 -15.26 4.72 7.05
C ASP A 80 -13.94 4.42 7.80
N GLY A 81 -12.83 5.02 7.36
CA GLY A 81 -11.49 4.80 7.93
C GLY A 81 -10.73 3.60 7.36
N TRP A 82 -11.34 2.83 6.46
CA TRP A 82 -10.73 1.72 5.73
C TRP A 82 -10.30 2.15 4.34
N LEU A 83 -9.37 1.41 3.74
CA LEU A 83 -8.98 1.61 2.35
C LEU A 83 -9.55 0.49 1.48
N LEU A 84 -10.37 0.86 0.49
CA LEU A 84 -10.81 -0.05 -0.56
C LEU A 84 -9.65 -0.34 -1.51
N ARG A 85 -9.68 -1.50 -2.17
CA ARG A 85 -8.70 -1.85 -3.18
C ARG A 85 -8.80 -0.92 -4.39
N TYR A 86 -10.00 -0.71 -4.89
CA TYR A 86 -10.37 0.17 -6.02
C TYR A 86 -11.87 0.50 -5.95
N ARG A 87 -12.35 1.37 -6.84
CA ARG A 87 -13.79 1.68 -6.95
C ARG A 87 -14.38 1.31 -8.30
N LEU A 88 -13.63 0.57 -9.11
CA LEU A 88 -14.08 0.07 -10.41
C LEU A 88 -15.06 -1.09 -10.24
N ASP A 89 -15.94 -1.24 -11.25
CA ASP A 89 -16.64 -2.48 -11.49
C ASP A 89 -15.74 -3.37 -12.35
N ASP A 90 -15.27 -4.47 -11.78
CA ASP A 90 -14.35 -5.42 -12.40
C ASP A 90 -15.09 -6.59 -13.10
N GLY A 91 -16.41 -6.47 -13.25
CA GLY A 91 -17.28 -7.51 -13.78
C GLY A 91 -17.95 -8.37 -12.69
N PHE A 92 -17.53 -8.22 -11.43
CA PHE A 92 -18.18 -8.81 -10.24
C PHE A 92 -18.92 -7.77 -9.41
N GLY A 93 -18.95 -6.52 -9.86
CA GLY A 93 -19.50 -5.37 -9.17
C GLY A 93 -18.42 -4.49 -8.53
N ARG A 94 -18.87 -3.37 -7.93
CA ARG A 94 -17.98 -2.50 -7.18
C ARG A 94 -17.71 -3.10 -5.80
N PRO A 95 -16.48 -3.00 -5.26
CA PRO A 95 -16.17 -3.42 -3.91
C PRO A 95 -17.09 -2.76 -2.88
N THR A 96 -17.67 -3.56 -2.00
CA THR A 96 -18.53 -3.11 -0.89
C THR A 96 -17.87 -3.31 0.47
N VAL A 97 -16.75 -4.03 0.49
CA VAL A 97 -15.94 -4.32 1.68
C VAL A 97 -14.51 -3.86 1.46
N ALA A 98 -13.79 -3.59 2.53
CA ALA A 98 -12.38 -3.22 2.48
C ALA A 98 -11.53 -4.49 2.50
N PHE A 99 -10.64 -4.65 1.52
CA PHE A 99 -9.60 -5.65 1.55
C PHE A 99 -8.52 -5.22 2.56
N MET A 100 -8.40 -5.92 3.68
CA MET A 100 -7.66 -5.46 4.86
C MET A 100 -6.20 -5.12 4.58
N ILE A 101 -5.54 -5.86 3.67
CA ILE A 101 -4.15 -5.62 3.30
C ILE A 101 -3.92 -4.20 2.76
N CYS A 102 -4.91 -3.61 2.08
CA CYS A 102 -4.78 -2.26 1.51
C CYS A 102 -4.60 -1.19 2.59
N SER A 103 -5.27 -1.35 3.74
CA SER A 103 -5.10 -0.45 4.87
C SER A 103 -3.72 -0.61 5.53
N PHE A 104 -3.14 -1.81 5.53
CA PHE A 104 -1.75 -2.02 5.98
C PHE A 104 -0.74 -1.41 5.02
N TRP A 105 -0.95 -1.50 3.70
CA TRP A 105 -0.12 -0.80 2.71
C TRP A 105 -0.13 0.72 2.92
N LEU A 106 -1.28 1.28 3.31
CA LEU A 106 -1.36 2.71 3.64
C LEU A 106 -0.50 3.06 4.85
N VAL A 107 -0.53 2.24 5.90
CA VAL A 107 0.34 2.42 7.08
C VAL A 107 1.82 2.44 6.67
N GLU A 108 2.24 1.45 5.90
CA GLU A 108 3.63 1.34 5.44
C GLU A 108 4.03 2.53 4.57
N ALA A 109 3.17 2.93 3.63
CA ALA A 109 3.43 4.05 2.73
C ALA A 109 3.53 5.39 3.50
N LEU A 110 2.61 5.65 4.46
CA LEU A 110 2.66 6.83 5.32
C LEU A 110 3.94 6.86 6.17
N ALA A 111 4.31 5.73 6.76
CA ALA A 111 5.55 5.62 7.54
C ALA A 111 6.79 5.87 6.65
N ALA A 112 6.81 5.34 5.43
CA ALA A 112 7.91 5.50 4.48
C ALA A 112 8.16 6.96 4.08
N ILE A 113 7.10 7.80 4.00
CA ILE A 113 7.21 9.23 3.71
C ILE A 113 7.31 10.11 4.98
N GLY A 114 7.48 9.51 6.16
CA GLY A 114 7.67 10.22 7.43
C GLY A 114 6.40 10.63 8.17
N HIS A 115 5.21 10.28 7.69
CA HIS A 115 3.92 10.58 8.30
C HIS A 115 3.57 9.54 9.40
N THR A 116 4.48 9.36 10.36
CA THR A 116 4.39 8.28 11.37
C THR A 116 3.19 8.39 12.31
N THR A 117 2.73 9.60 12.62
CA THR A 117 1.53 9.79 13.46
C THR A 117 0.30 9.28 12.75
N GLU A 118 0.10 9.67 11.48
CA GLU A 118 -1.03 9.21 10.68
C GLU A 118 -0.98 7.70 10.45
N ALA A 119 0.21 7.13 10.21
CA ALA A 119 0.40 5.70 10.10
C ALA A 119 -0.08 4.96 11.36
N ARG A 120 0.23 5.48 12.56
CA ARG A 120 -0.22 4.91 13.84
C ARG A 120 -1.73 5.03 14.03
N ASP A 121 -2.34 6.14 13.62
CA ASP A 121 -3.79 6.31 13.70
C ASP A 121 -4.53 5.27 12.85
N VAL A 122 -4.05 5.00 11.62
CA VAL A 122 -4.59 3.94 10.78
C VAL A 122 -4.39 2.57 11.44
N MET A 123 -3.22 2.28 12.04
CA MET A 123 -2.98 1.02 12.77
C MET A 123 -3.94 0.83 13.93
N VAL A 124 -4.22 1.88 14.71
CA VAL A 124 -5.19 1.82 15.82
C VAL A 124 -6.59 1.49 15.29
N HIS A 125 -6.99 2.11 14.17
CA HIS A 125 -8.27 1.83 13.53
C HIS A 125 -8.42 0.37 13.12
N ILE A 126 -7.41 -0.18 12.41
CA ILE A 126 -7.41 -1.58 11.95
C ILE A 126 -7.45 -2.55 13.13
N ARG A 127 -6.66 -2.30 14.18
CA ARG A 127 -6.61 -3.15 15.38
C ARG A 127 -7.99 -3.32 16.02
N ASN A 128 -8.83 -2.30 15.97
CA ASN A 128 -10.17 -2.33 16.55
C ASN A 128 -11.16 -3.26 15.80
N ALA A 129 -10.77 -3.81 14.64
CA ALA A 129 -11.54 -4.78 13.88
C ALA A 129 -11.01 -6.22 14.01
N CYS A 130 -9.93 -6.46 14.73
CA CYS A 130 -9.47 -7.82 15.03
C CYS A 130 -10.54 -8.57 15.83
N SER A 131 -10.61 -9.90 15.62
CA SER A 131 -11.39 -10.78 16.50
C SER A 131 -10.89 -10.68 17.94
N PRO A 132 -11.64 -11.19 18.93
CA PRO A 132 -11.19 -11.25 20.34
C PRO A 132 -9.86 -11.99 20.53
N LEU A 133 -9.47 -12.86 19.59
CA LEU A 133 -8.19 -13.57 19.60
C LEU A 133 -7.09 -12.83 18.82
N GLY A 134 -7.34 -11.60 18.34
CA GLY A 134 -6.38 -10.84 17.54
C GLY A 134 -6.26 -11.31 16.09
N LEU A 135 -7.19 -12.13 15.60
CA LEU A 135 -7.16 -12.66 14.24
C LEU A 135 -7.88 -11.74 13.25
N LEU A 136 -7.38 -11.73 12.02
CA LEU A 136 -7.86 -10.93 10.91
C LEU A 136 -8.39 -11.82 9.79
N SER A 137 -9.42 -11.33 9.10
CA SER A 137 -9.95 -11.89 7.85
C SER A 137 -9.27 -11.30 6.62
N GLU A 138 -9.71 -11.72 5.46
CA GLU A 138 -9.36 -11.14 4.17
C GLU A 138 -9.95 -9.75 4.01
N ASP A 139 -11.25 -9.63 4.24
CA ASP A 139 -12.03 -8.41 4.08
C ASP A 139 -12.71 -8.00 5.39
N CYS A 140 -13.09 -6.72 5.45
CA CYS A 140 -13.85 -6.14 6.54
C CYS A 140 -14.96 -5.23 5.98
N GLU A 141 -16.18 -5.40 6.49
CA GLU A 141 -17.26 -4.46 6.20
C GLU A 141 -17.00 -3.15 6.93
N THR A 142 -17.04 -2.03 6.19
CA THR A 142 -16.44 -0.78 6.66
C THR A 142 -17.18 -0.16 7.85
N VAL A 143 -18.51 -0.33 7.92
CA VAL A 143 -19.35 0.24 8.98
C VAL A 143 -19.44 -0.68 10.18
N SER A 144 -19.90 -1.92 9.98
CA SER A 144 -20.14 -2.89 11.08
C SER A 144 -18.86 -3.54 11.59
N ARG A 145 -17.77 -3.46 10.82
CA ARG A 145 -16.48 -4.15 11.06
C ARG A 145 -16.61 -5.67 11.07
N ARG A 146 -17.65 -6.19 10.46
CA ARG A 146 -17.81 -7.63 10.29
C ARG A 146 -16.74 -8.18 9.38
N LEU A 147 -16.09 -9.25 9.83
CA LEU A 147 -15.01 -9.92 9.12
C LEU A 147 -15.61 -10.82 8.02
N TRP A 148 -15.06 -10.74 6.80
CA TRP A 148 -15.49 -11.47 5.62
C TRP A 148 -14.32 -12.14 4.89
N GLY A 149 -14.64 -13.07 3.99
CA GLY A 149 -13.66 -13.80 3.20
C GLY A 149 -12.92 -14.85 4.01
N ASN A 150 -11.72 -15.18 3.61
CA ASN A 150 -10.89 -16.18 4.29
C ASN A 150 -10.55 -15.74 5.72
N PHE A 151 -10.73 -16.64 6.69
CA PHE A 151 -10.47 -16.37 8.10
C PHE A 151 -9.89 -17.61 8.81
N PRO A 152 -8.78 -17.47 9.57
CA PRO A 152 -7.89 -16.31 9.58
C PRO A 152 -7.13 -16.20 8.25
N GLN A 153 -6.84 -14.96 7.79
CA GLN A 153 -6.16 -14.72 6.53
C GLN A 153 -4.68 -14.42 6.75
N ALA A 154 -3.80 -15.31 6.27
CA ALA A 154 -2.35 -15.17 6.44
C ALA A 154 -1.81 -13.87 5.83
N TYR A 155 -2.31 -13.47 4.67
CA TYR A 155 -1.88 -12.25 3.97
C TYR A 155 -2.17 -10.98 4.78
N SER A 156 -3.33 -10.90 5.41
CA SER A 156 -3.68 -9.80 6.33
C SER A 156 -2.76 -9.76 7.55
N HIS A 157 -2.36 -10.93 8.09
CA HIS A 157 -1.41 -10.99 9.21
C HIS A 157 0.01 -10.61 8.80
N VAL A 158 0.44 -10.94 7.58
CA VAL A 158 1.74 -10.46 7.03
C VAL A 158 1.72 -8.94 6.94
N GLY A 159 0.63 -8.35 6.42
CA GLY A 159 0.45 -6.89 6.37
C GLY A 159 0.49 -6.26 7.76
N LEU A 160 -0.20 -6.86 8.74
CA LEU A 160 -0.17 -6.41 10.13
C LEU A 160 1.27 -6.36 10.67
N ILE A 161 2.06 -7.40 10.46
CA ILE A 161 3.44 -7.48 10.93
C ILE A 161 4.29 -6.38 10.29
N HIS A 162 4.25 -6.24 8.95
CA HIS A 162 5.01 -5.22 8.24
C HIS A 162 4.62 -3.81 8.67
N ALA A 163 3.32 -3.51 8.71
CA ALA A 163 2.80 -2.22 9.14
C ALA A 163 3.16 -1.90 10.59
N ALA A 164 3.12 -2.88 11.50
CA ALA A 164 3.54 -2.71 12.88
C ALA A 164 5.02 -2.32 12.99
N PHE A 165 5.90 -2.98 12.25
CA PHE A 165 7.31 -2.60 12.19
C PHE A 165 7.52 -1.21 11.58
N ALA A 166 6.81 -0.87 10.50
CA ALA A 166 6.94 0.42 9.83
C ALA A 166 6.47 1.59 10.71
N ALA A 167 5.37 1.42 11.46
CA ALA A 167 4.80 2.44 12.33
C ALA A 167 5.45 2.53 13.73
N SER A 168 6.30 1.56 14.09
CA SER A 168 6.97 1.53 15.40
C SER A 168 8.19 2.46 15.41
N PRO A 169 8.54 3.06 16.57
CA PRO A 169 9.82 3.74 16.75
C PRO A 169 10.98 2.78 16.48
N ARG A 170 12.10 3.32 16.04
CA ARG A 170 13.33 2.53 15.93
C ARG A 170 13.80 2.08 17.31
N TRP A 171 14.39 0.88 17.39
CA TRP A 171 14.95 0.38 18.65
C TRP A 171 15.96 1.35 19.29
N SER A 172 16.72 2.06 18.46
CA SER A 172 17.66 3.11 18.91
C SER A 172 17.00 4.36 19.51
N GLU A 173 15.68 4.50 19.36
CA GLU A 173 14.91 5.63 19.91
C GLU A 173 14.22 5.23 21.25
N ILE A 174 14.20 3.93 21.58
CA ILE A 174 13.54 3.37 22.75
C ILE A 174 14.55 2.93 23.82
N LEU A 175 15.77 2.55 23.43
CA LEU A 175 16.87 2.13 24.29
C LEU A 175 17.86 3.25 24.55
#